data_e307cd005cdfe1d2f0e3aad922625ccc
#
_entry.id   e307cd005cdfe1d2f0e3aad922625ccc
#
_cell.length_a   1.000
_cell.length_b   1.000
_cell.length_c   1.000
_cell.angle_alpha   90.00
_cell.angle_beta   90.00
_cell.angle_gamma   90.00
#
_symmetry.space_group_name_H-M   'P 1'
#
loop_
_entity.id
_entity.type
_entity.pdbx_description
1 polymer ?
#
loop_
_entity_poly.entity_id
_entity_poly.type
_entity_poly.pdbx_seq_one_letter_code
_entity_poly.pdbx_strand_id
1 'polypeptide(L)'
;MIRLLGYLKTIKKPVIAAMIFAVISQLGSLVLPLMMSSIINEGIANGDIDYIKNMGLGMMGVSALAVIIACFNSYYSSKTATFYGKILRREIFLKVESLSQRDIDTVGTPSLITRCTNDVKVLQDFVLMGLRMIISAPIMLVGGVIMAFVMNPGLASIIFGVLPIIAVIVVIVLKVVMPLFRRRQRLIDSINRFIREKLSGIRVIRAFNRTEHEDERFNKQNTELSSLTLKFQRLMAVLIPVCIVIIIAALDLLIIFAAKNLDKMDIVTQREDLLNAIGNLQAFVIYMIMIVFSVTMAAAMFVIVPRARIFIPFSGTKRSLLALPANITALIDAASSLTVIYICPL
;
A
#
# COMPACT_ATOMS: atom_id res chain seq x y z
N MET A 1 -9.57 15.95 -1.18
CA MET A 1 -9.31 14.69 -0.45
C MET A 1 -9.04 14.89 1.03
N ILE A 2 -8.13 15.74 1.41
CA ILE A 2 -7.67 15.88 2.78
C ILE A 2 -8.71 16.57 3.68
N ARG A 3 -9.53 17.50 3.17
CA ARG A 3 -10.70 18.00 3.91
C ARG A 3 -11.65 16.85 4.31
N LEU A 4 -11.80 15.85 3.44
CA LEU A 4 -12.62 14.67 3.71
C LEU A 4 -12.00 13.77 4.78
N LEU A 5 -10.67 13.60 4.79
CA LEU A 5 -9.97 12.89 5.86
C LEU A 5 -10.09 13.60 7.23
N GLY A 6 -10.41 14.90 7.23
CA GLY A 6 -10.72 15.64 8.47
C GLY A 6 -11.88 15.03 9.28
N TYR A 7 -12.83 14.35 8.63
CA TYR A 7 -13.92 13.64 9.32
C TYR A 7 -13.44 12.42 10.14
N LEU A 8 -12.23 11.90 9.89
CA LEU A 8 -11.62 10.88 10.74
C LEU A 8 -11.37 11.41 12.17
N LYS A 9 -11.19 12.72 12.34
CA LYS A 9 -11.06 13.33 13.66
C LYS A 9 -12.32 13.15 14.52
N THR A 10 -13.48 12.98 13.91
CA THR A 10 -14.74 12.73 14.63
C THR A 10 -14.80 11.29 15.16
N ILE A 11 -13.99 10.38 14.58
CA ILE A 11 -13.97 8.94 14.89
C ILE A 11 -12.61 8.57 15.50
N LYS A 12 -12.08 9.38 16.45
CA LYS A 12 -10.72 9.21 17.00
C LYS A 12 -10.50 7.84 17.66
N LYS A 13 -11.48 7.38 18.46
CA LYS A 13 -11.34 6.14 19.26
C LYS A 13 -11.04 4.91 18.39
N PRO A 14 -11.85 4.54 17.39
CA PRO A 14 -11.56 3.37 16.56
C PRO A 14 -10.34 3.56 15.63
N VAL A 15 -10.01 4.82 15.23
CA VAL A 15 -8.77 5.11 14.49
C VAL A 15 -7.55 4.79 15.34
N ILE A 16 -7.49 5.32 16.58
CA ILE A 16 -6.38 5.09 17.51
C ILE A 16 -6.27 3.60 17.84
N ALA A 17 -7.39 2.91 18.10
CA ALA A 17 -7.39 1.48 18.35
C ALA A 17 -6.81 0.69 17.16
N ALA A 18 -7.24 1.00 15.92
CA ALA A 18 -6.69 0.37 14.71
C ALA A 18 -5.17 0.61 14.60
N MET A 19 -4.71 1.84 14.88
CA MET A 19 -3.28 2.17 14.87
C MET A 19 -2.49 1.37 15.91
N ILE A 20 -2.98 1.31 17.15
CA ILE A 20 -2.32 0.56 18.25
C ILE A 20 -2.22 -0.92 17.88
N PHE A 21 -3.32 -1.54 17.45
CA PHE A 21 -3.31 -2.95 17.06
C PHE A 21 -2.43 -3.22 15.84
N ALA A 22 -2.34 -2.28 14.88
CA ALA A 22 -1.39 -2.40 13.77
C ALA A 22 0.06 -2.40 14.26
N VAL A 23 0.42 -1.48 15.17
CA VAL A 23 1.78 -1.41 15.75
C VAL A 23 2.11 -2.71 16.49
N ILE A 24 1.24 -3.16 17.40
CA ILE A 24 1.48 -4.36 18.21
C ILE A 24 1.60 -5.61 17.31
N SER A 25 0.74 -5.73 16.27
CA SER A 25 0.80 -6.83 15.31
C SER A 25 2.14 -6.88 14.57
N GLN A 26 2.66 -5.71 14.14
CA GLN A 26 3.95 -5.64 13.45
C GLN A 26 5.13 -5.93 14.39
N LEU A 27 5.08 -5.46 15.63
CA LEU A 27 6.10 -5.79 16.63
C LEU A 27 6.14 -7.30 16.91
N GLY A 28 4.98 -7.95 17.02
CA GLY A 28 4.91 -9.41 17.15
C GLY A 28 5.59 -10.14 15.98
N SER A 29 5.40 -9.65 14.75
CA SER A 29 6.05 -10.23 13.57
C SER A 29 7.58 -10.04 13.57
N LEU A 30 8.09 -8.95 14.16
CA LEU A 30 9.53 -8.70 14.26
C LEU A 30 10.23 -9.57 15.33
N VAL A 31 9.49 -10.08 16.32
CA VAL A 31 10.04 -10.93 17.38
C VAL A 31 10.27 -12.38 16.89
N LEU A 32 9.47 -12.88 15.95
CA LEU A 32 9.56 -14.28 15.49
C LEU A 32 10.94 -14.65 14.90
N PRO A 33 11.59 -13.87 14.05
CA PRO A 33 12.93 -14.18 13.56
C PRO A 33 14.00 -14.19 14.66
N LEU A 34 13.85 -13.34 15.71
CA LEU A 34 14.72 -13.37 16.89
C LEU A 34 14.61 -14.69 17.64
N MET A 35 13.39 -15.12 17.94
CA MET A 35 13.14 -16.39 18.64
C MET A 35 13.71 -17.56 17.84
N MET A 36 13.58 -17.53 16.51
CA MET A 36 14.17 -18.57 15.65
C MET A 36 15.70 -18.56 15.68
N SER A 37 16.31 -17.37 15.70
CA SER A 37 17.76 -17.26 15.88
C SER A 37 18.23 -17.82 17.24
N SER A 38 17.48 -17.56 18.33
CA SER A 38 17.80 -18.15 19.66
C SER A 38 17.68 -19.66 19.67
N ILE A 39 16.71 -20.25 18.96
CA ILE A 39 16.62 -21.72 18.82
C ILE A 39 17.88 -22.28 18.16
N ILE A 40 18.42 -21.60 17.15
CA ILE A 40 19.63 -22.06 16.45
C ILE A 40 20.86 -21.85 17.32
N ASN A 41 21.00 -20.66 17.91
CA ASN A 41 22.19 -20.24 18.63
C ASN A 41 22.34 -20.96 19.98
N GLU A 42 21.25 -21.19 20.70
CA GLU A 42 21.29 -21.77 22.04
C GLU A 42 20.78 -23.23 22.06
N GLY A 43 19.66 -23.47 21.34
CA GLY A 43 19.05 -24.80 21.33
C GLY A 43 19.85 -25.83 20.55
N ILE A 44 20.12 -25.53 19.26
CA ILE A 44 20.82 -26.49 18.38
C ILE A 44 22.32 -26.54 18.72
N ALA A 45 22.94 -25.39 19.02
CA ALA A 45 24.35 -25.29 19.32
C ALA A 45 24.73 -26.15 20.56
N ASN A 46 23.89 -26.10 21.60
CA ASN A 46 24.11 -26.84 22.85
C ASN A 46 23.46 -28.22 22.87
N GLY A 47 22.65 -28.56 21.84
CA GLY A 47 21.91 -29.84 21.80
C GLY A 47 20.79 -29.92 22.84
N ASP A 48 20.32 -28.76 23.35
CA ASP A 48 19.27 -28.69 24.38
C ASP A 48 17.88 -28.79 23.75
N ILE A 49 17.34 -30.00 23.72
CA ILE A 49 16.03 -30.32 23.17
C ILE A 49 14.90 -29.65 23.97
N ASP A 50 15.07 -29.48 25.28
CA ASP A 50 14.02 -28.89 26.12
C ASP A 50 13.95 -27.36 25.90
N TYR A 51 15.08 -26.72 25.70
CA TYR A 51 15.13 -25.30 25.25
C TYR A 51 14.42 -25.12 23.90
N ILE A 52 14.71 -26.00 22.92
CA ILE A 52 14.07 -25.96 21.59
C ILE A 52 12.55 -26.08 21.70
N LYS A 53 12.06 -27.04 22.52
CA LYS A 53 10.61 -27.23 22.73
C LYS A 53 9.96 -26.02 23.39
N ASN A 54 10.57 -25.48 24.45
CA ASN A 54 10.03 -24.35 25.19
C ASN A 54 10.01 -23.08 24.31
N MET A 55 11.08 -22.82 23.59
CA MET A 55 11.14 -21.69 22.67
C MET A 55 10.18 -21.87 21.47
N GLY A 56 10.04 -23.09 20.96
CA GLY A 56 9.06 -23.43 19.91
C GLY A 56 7.61 -23.23 20.37
N LEU A 57 7.27 -23.66 21.60
CA LEU A 57 5.97 -23.35 22.20
C LEU A 57 5.77 -21.85 22.38
N GLY A 58 6.80 -21.12 22.81
CA GLY A 58 6.79 -19.65 22.88
C GLY A 58 6.50 -19.00 21.53
N MET A 59 7.17 -19.46 20.46
CA MET A 59 6.90 -18.99 19.08
C MET A 59 5.46 -19.26 18.63
N MET A 60 4.91 -20.44 18.95
CA MET A 60 3.50 -20.75 18.68
C MET A 60 2.57 -19.80 19.45
N GLY A 61 2.88 -19.51 20.72
CA GLY A 61 2.14 -18.55 21.54
C GLY A 61 2.18 -17.13 20.95
N VAL A 62 3.36 -16.64 20.59
CA VAL A 62 3.54 -15.30 19.99
C VAL A 62 2.83 -15.21 18.63
N SER A 63 2.93 -16.24 17.79
CA SER A 63 2.25 -16.24 16.49
C SER A 63 0.72 -16.29 16.63
N ALA A 64 0.19 -17.10 17.55
CA ALA A 64 -1.24 -17.14 17.85
C ALA A 64 -1.74 -15.78 18.36
N LEU A 65 -0.99 -15.15 19.27
CA LEU A 65 -1.30 -13.81 19.77
C LEU A 65 -1.27 -12.76 18.64
N ALA A 66 -0.26 -12.82 17.76
CA ALA A 66 -0.15 -11.94 16.61
C ALA A 66 -1.35 -12.06 15.66
N VAL A 67 -1.86 -13.27 15.41
CA VAL A 67 -3.08 -13.51 14.62
C VAL A 67 -4.30 -12.89 15.29
N ILE A 68 -4.47 -13.08 16.59
CA ILE A 68 -5.59 -12.48 17.34
C ILE A 68 -5.55 -10.95 17.24
N ILE A 69 -4.37 -10.36 17.44
CA ILE A 69 -4.16 -8.90 17.31
C ILE A 69 -4.43 -8.43 15.89
N ALA A 70 -4.02 -9.17 14.86
CA ALA A 70 -4.31 -8.87 13.47
C ALA A 70 -5.82 -8.90 13.17
N CYS A 71 -6.58 -9.80 13.79
CA CYS A 71 -8.04 -9.84 13.72
C CYS A 71 -8.65 -8.56 14.32
N PHE A 72 -8.20 -8.13 15.49
CA PHE A 72 -8.63 -6.87 16.10
C PHE A 72 -8.27 -5.66 15.24
N ASN A 73 -7.05 -5.61 14.69
CA ASN A 73 -6.66 -4.57 13.74
C ASN A 73 -7.60 -4.52 12.52
N SER A 74 -7.89 -5.69 11.94
CA SER A 74 -8.81 -5.80 10.81
C SER A 74 -10.22 -5.31 11.16
N TYR A 75 -10.74 -5.70 12.33
CA TYR A 75 -12.05 -5.27 12.83
C TYR A 75 -12.12 -3.75 13.02
N TYR A 76 -11.17 -3.15 13.75
CA TYR A 76 -11.18 -1.72 14.02
C TYR A 76 -10.91 -0.88 12.76
N SER A 77 -10.07 -1.34 11.85
CA SER A 77 -9.85 -0.70 10.54
C SER A 77 -11.13 -0.70 9.69
N SER A 78 -11.82 -1.84 9.62
CA SER A 78 -13.10 -1.97 8.89
C SER A 78 -14.21 -1.15 9.54
N LYS A 79 -14.30 -1.15 10.87
CA LYS A 79 -15.24 -0.33 11.64
C LYS A 79 -15.01 1.15 11.36
N THR A 80 -13.76 1.61 11.42
CA THR A 80 -13.38 3.00 11.12
C THR A 80 -13.79 3.39 9.70
N ALA A 81 -13.46 2.58 8.71
CA ALA A 81 -13.79 2.84 7.31
C ALA A 81 -15.30 2.90 7.07
N THR A 82 -16.06 2.02 7.71
CA THR A 82 -17.52 1.98 7.59
C THR A 82 -18.18 3.18 8.25
N PHE A 83 -17.74 3.58 9.47
CA PHE A 83 -18.22 4.78 10.13
C PHE A 83 -17.87 6.05 9.35
N TYR A 84 -16.66 6.10 8.78
CA TYR A 84 -16.27 7.19 7.89
C TYR A 84 -17.22 7.31 6.68
N GLY A 85 -17.52 6.19 6.01
CA GLY A 85 -18.50 6.18 4.92
C GLY A 85 -19.89 6.61 5.34
N LYS A 86 -20.34 6.22 6.55
CA LYS A 86 -21.64 6.67 7.13
C LYS A 86 -21.66 8.19 7.29
N ILE A 87 -20.61 8.77 7.89
CA ILE A 87 -20.53 10.22 8.09
C ILE A 87 -20.55 10.95 6.75
N LEU A 88 -19.72 10.51 5.78
CA LEU A 88 -19.69 11.15 4.46
C LEU A 88 -21.03 11.12 3.75
N ARG A 89 -21.74 9.99 3.76
CA ARG A 89 -23.06 9.89 3.14
C ARG A 89 -24.04 10.87 3.78
N ARG A 90 -24.04 10.97 5.13
CA ARG A 90 -24.87 11.91 5.85
C ARG A 90 -24.57 13.36 5.46
N GLU A 91 -23.30 13.75 5.45
CA GLU A 91 -22.88 15.11 5.12
C GLU A 91 -23.23 15.48 3.65
N ILE A 92 -23.02 14.53 2.73
CA ILE A 92 -23.42 14.73 1.32
C ILE A 92 -24.91 14.87 1.20
N PHE A 93 -25.70 14.02 1.87
CA PHE A 93 -27.14 14.07 1.84
C PHE A 93 -27.70 15.40 2.37
N LEU A 94 -27.26 15.83 3.56
CA LEU A 94 -27.64 17.13 4.12
C LEU A 94 -27.23 18.30 3.20
N LYS A 95 -26.09 18.18 2.53
CA LYS A 95 -25.66 19.20 1.57
C LYS A 95 -26.55 19.23 0.34
N VAL A 96 -26.95 18.07 -0.17
CA VAL A 96 -27.88 17.97 -1.32
C VAL A 96 -29.24 18.58 -0.98
N GLU A 97 -29.78 18.33 0.22
CA GLU A 97 -31.02 18.94 0.66
C GLU A 97 -30.94 20.48 0.78
N SER A 98 -29.75 21.01 1.05
CA SER A 98 -29.52 22.47 1.13
C SER A 98 -29.28 23.14 -0.22
N LEU A 99 -29.25 22.40 -1.34
CA LEU A 99 -29.02 22.95 -2.68
C LEU A 99 -30.29 23.59 -3.27
N SER A 100 -30.13 24.63 -4.06
CA SER A 100 -31.22 25.16 -4.89
C SER A 100 -31.53 24.22 -6.04
N GLN A 101 -32.75 24.28 -6.58
CA GLN A 101 -33.13 23.47 -7.75
C GLN A 101 -32.18 23.73 -8.93
N ARG A 102 -31.77 24.97 -9.13
CA ARG A 102 -30.82 25.36 -10.17
C ARG A 102 -29.46 24.66 -10.01
N ASP A 103 -28.98 24.48 -8.78
CA ASP A 103 -27.70 23.81 -8.51
C ASP A 103 -27.85 22.30 -8.76
N ILE A 104 -28.99 21.71 -8.40
CA ILE A 104 -29.32 20.30 -8.66
C ILE A 104 -29.35 20.03 -10.17
N ASP A 105 -30.00 20.89 -10.93
CA ASP A 105 -30.09 20.76 -12.40
C ASP A 105 -28.69 20.92 -13.05
N THR A 106 -27.85 21.81 -12.52
CA THR A 106 -26.47 22.02 -13.04
C THR A 106 -25.58 20.81 -12.79
N VAL A 107 -25.70 20.16 -11.64
CA VAL A 107 -24.89 18.98 -11.26
C VAL A 107 -25.45 17.68 -11.84
N GLY A 108 -26.76 17.61 -11.96
CA GLY A 108 -27.52 16.46 -12.41
C GLY A 108 -27.74 15.41 -11.32
N THR A 109 -28.96 14.96 -11.17
CA THR A 109 -29.36 13.92 -10.19
C THR A 109 -28.55 12.63 -10.27
N PRO A 110 -28.23 12.06 -11.46
CA PRO A 110 -27.39 10.85 -11.56
C PRO A 110 -25.98 11.04 -10.97
N SER A 111 -25.41 12.24 -11.13
CA SER A 111 -24.09 12.56 -10.56
C SER A 111 -24.13 12.64 -9.03
N LEU A 112 -25.19 13.19 -8.46
CA LEU A 112 -25.38 13.26 -7.01
C LEU A 112 -25.55 11.87 -6.40
N ILE A 113 -26.30 10.99 -7.04
CA ILE A 113 -26.46 9.59 -6.61
C ILE A 113 -25.10 8.87 -6.62
N THR A 114 -24.33 8.98 -7.71
CA THR A 114 -23.01 8.34 -7.82
C THR A 114 -22.06 8.80 -6.72
N ARG A 115 -22.11 10.07 -6.33
CA ARG A 115 -21.30 10.61 -5.23
C ARG A 115 -21.68 10.04 -3.87
N CYS A 116 -22.97 9.92 -3.59
CA CYS A 116 -23.45 9.35 -2.33
C CYS A 116 -23.15 7.84 -2.21
N THR A 117 -23.01 7.13 -3.31
CA THR A 117 -22.81 5.69 -3.37
C THR A 117 -21.37 5.32 -3.68
N ASN A 118 -20.99 5.38 -4.94
CA ASN A 118 -19.72 4.87 -5.43
C ASN A 118 -18.49 5.69 -4.94
N ASP A 119 -18.58 7.02 -4.97
CA ASP A 119 -17.45 7.87 -4.57
C ASP A 119 -17.16 7.74 -3.08
N VAL A 120 -18.21 7.66 -2.26
CA VAL A 120 -18.05 7.38 -0.82
C VAL A 120 -17.44 5.99 -0.59
N LYS A 121 -17.85 4.97 -1.38
CA LYS A 121 -17.27 3.63 -1.29
C LYS A 121 -15.77 3.63 -1.60
N VAL A 122 -15.35 4.31 -2.67
CA VAL A 122 -13.92 4.44 -3.02
C VAL A 122 -13.11 5.11 -1.91
N LEU A 123 -13.67 6.16 -1.29
CA LEU A 123 -13.02 6.83 -0.15
C LEU A 123 -12.99 5.94 1.11
N GLN A 124 -14.04 5.17 1.35
CA GLN A 124 -14.10 4.19 2.43
C GLN A 124 -13.02 3.12 2.26
N ASP A 125 -12.88 2.56 1.06
CA ASP A 125 -11.87 1.55 0.75
C ASP A 125 -10.46 2.13 0.82
N PHE A 126 -10.28 3.40 0.43
CA PHE A 126 -9.01 4.10 0.60
C PHE A 126 -8.62 4.26 2.08
N VAL A 127 -9.56 4.63 2.94
CA VAL A 127 -9.31 4.73 4.40
C VAL A 127 -8.99 3.36 4.99
N LEU A 128 -9.72 2.32 4.58
CA LEU A 128 -9.47 0.95 5.03
C LEU A 128 -8.06 0.47 4.68
N MET A 129 -7.66 0.63 3.41
CA MET A 129 -6.32 0.27 2.95
C MET A 129 -5.25 1.15 3.59
N GLY A 130 -5.52 2.45 3.73
CA GLY A 130 -4.62 3.40 4.37
C GLY A 130 -4.29 3.01 5.80
N LEU A 131 -5.29 2.70 6.63
CA LEU A 131 -5.09 2.29 8.02
C LEU A 131 -4.29 1.00 8.15
N ARG A 132 -4.42 0.08 7.19
CA ARG A 132 -3.68 -1.19 7.20
C ARG A 132 -2.25 -1.04 6.67
N MET A 133 -2.06 -0.31 5.56
CA MET A 133 -0.78 -0.27 4.84
C MET A 133 0.11 0.89 5.27
N ILE A 134 -0.44 2.10 5.48
CA ILE A 134 0.35 3.30 5.82
C ILE A 134 1.04 3.15 7.17
N ILE A 135 0.43 2.42 8.10
CA ILE A 135 0.98 2.22 9.44
C ILE A 135 1.96 1.04 9.45
N SER A 136 1.59 -0.07 8.80
CA SER A 136 2.40 -1.29 8.80
C SER A 136 3.72 -1.15 8.05
N ALA A 137 3.72 -0.47 6.89
CA ALA A 137 4.93 -0.38 6.07
C ALA A 137 6.08 0.38 6.76
N PRO A 138 5.90 1.59 7.36
CA PRO A 138 7.00 2.25 8.06
C PRO A 138 7.50 1.47 9.28
N ILE A 139 6.61 0.83 10.03
CA ILE A 139 6.99 0.06 11.22
C ILE A 139 7.83 -1.15 10.82
N MET A 140 7.41 -1.87 9.78
CA MET A 140 8.17 -2.99 9.25
C MET A 140 9.53 -2.57 8.70
N LEU A 141 9.59 -1.43 8.00
CA LEU A 141 10.85 -0.90 7.47
C LEU A 141 11.80 -0.52 8.59
N VAL A 142 11.37 0.38 9.47
CA VAL A 142 12.20 0.90 10.57
C VAL A 142 12.53 -0.21 11.57
N GLY A 143 11.53 -0.99 11.97
CA GLY A 143 11.71 -2.13 12.88
C GLY A 143 12.65 -3.18 12.30
N GLY A 144 12.47 -3.56 11.02
CA GLY A 144 13.34 -4.52 10.35
C GLY A 144 14.79 -4.04 10.26
N VAL A 145 15.02 -2.76 9.94
CA VAL A 145 16.35 -2.17 9.91
C VAL A 145 16.99 -2.16 11.30
N ILE A 146 16.25 -1.71 12.33
CA ILE A 146 16.77 -1.70 13.71
C ILE A 146 17.14 -3.11 14.15
N MET A 147 16.28 -4.09 13.91
CA MET A 147 16.52 -5.48 14.31
C MET A 147 17.70 -6.11 13.56
N ALA A 148 17.85 -5.79 12.26
CA ALA A 148 19.01 -6.22 11.49
C ALA A 148 20.34 -5.64 12.06
N PHE A 149 20.32 -4.37 12.50
CA PHE A 149 21.48 -3.75 13.16
C PHE A 149 21.83 -4.37 14.51
N VAL A 150 20.79 -4.68 15.30
CA VAL A 150 20.97 -5.33 16.63
C VAL A 150 21.59 -6.71 16.47
N MET A 151 21.19 -7.45 15.41
CA MET A 151 21.71 -8.79 15.14
C MET A 151 23.18 -8.77 14.70
N ASN A 152 23.51 -8.00 13.69
CA ASN A 152 24.88 -7.91 13.18
C ASN A 152 25.11 -6.60 12.41
N PRO A 153 25.80 -5.61 12.99
CA PRO A 153 26.08 -4.33 12.35
C PRO A 153 26.85 -4.44 11.02
N GLY A 154 27.73 -5.45 10.90
CA GLY A 154 28.51 -5.70 9.69
C GLY A 154 27.64 -6.13 8.52
N LEU A 155 26.72 -7.07 8.75
CA LEU A 155 25.75 -7.51 7.74
C LEU A 155 24.70 -6.43 7.45
N ALA A 156 24.32 -5.64 8.44
CA ALA A 156 23.37 -4.55 8.28
C ALA A 156 23.83 -3.47 7.29
N SER A 157 25.14 -3.30 7.10
CA SER A 157 25.70 -2.38 6.09
C SER A 157 25.25 -2.72 4.67
N ILE A 158 24.93 -3.99 4.36
CA ILE A 158 24.43 -4.44 3.06
C ILE A 158 23.04 -3.85 2.79
N ILE A 159 22.21 -3.68 3.84
CA ILE A 159 20.89 -3.09 3.70
C ILE A 159 20.99 -1.66 3.16
N PHE A 160 21.97 -0.87 3.57
CA PHE A 160 22.18 0.49 3.05
C PHE A 160 22.56 0.51 1.56
N GLY A 161 23.16 -0.55 1.05
CA GLY A 161 23.38 -0.70 -0.39
C GLY A 161 22.11 -1.11 -1.15
N VAL A 162 21.34 -2.03 -0.58
CA VAL A 162 20.14 -2.62 -1.25
C VAL A 162 18.94 -1.67 -1.21
N LEU A 163 18.70 -0.98 -0.10
CA LEU A 163 17.57 -0.06 0.04
C LEU A 163 17.52 1.05 -1.03
N PRO A 164 18.62 1.78 -1.32
CA PRO A 164 18.62 2.77 -2.37
C PRO A 164 18.34 2.18 -3.75
N ILE A 165 18.85 0.99 -4.05
CA ILE A 165 18.61 0.30 -5.33
C ILE A 165 17.09 0.03 -5.49
N ILE A 166 16.46 -0.52 -4.46
CA ILE A 166 15.03 -0.79 -4.48
C ILE A 166 14.23 0.53 -4.57
N ALA A 167 14.63 1.56 -3.81
CA ALA A 167 13.98 2.86 -3.87
C ALA A 167 14.04 3.48 -5.27
N VAL A 168 15.20 3.43 -5.93
CA VAL A 168 15.37 3.90 -7.31
C VAL A 168 14.46 3.13 -8.27
N ILE A 169 14.40 1.81 -8.16
CA ILE A 169 13.54 0.97 -9.00
C ILE A 169 12.07 1.33 -8.79
N VAL A 170 11.64 1.48 -7.54
CA VAL A 170 10.27 1.90 -7.22
C VAL A 170 9.96 3.26 -7.83
N VAL A 171 10.87 4.23 -7.72
CA VAL A 171 10.69 5.56 -8.32
C VAL A 171 10.61 5.49 -9.85
N ILE A 172 11.46 4.70 -10.51
CA ILE A 172 11.42 4.50 -11.97
C ILE A 172 10.07 3.90 -12.37
N VAL A 173 9.65 2.83 -11.68
CA VAL A 173 8.36 2.18 -11.94
C VAL A 173 7.20 3.15 -11.77
N LEU A 174 7.17 3.90 -10.68
CA LEU A 174 6.11 4.89 -10.45
C LEU A 174 6.09 5.98 -11.54
N LYS A 175 7.24 6.46 -11.99
CA LYS A 175 7.33 7.44 -13.09
C LYS A 175 6.78 6.89 -14.41
N VAL A 176 6.97 5.61 -14.70
CA VAL A 176 6.49 4.97 -15.94
C VAL A 176 5.02 4.57 -15.82
N VAL A 177 4.62 3.98 -14.71
CA VAL A 177 3.27 3.44 -14.49
C VAL A 177 2.23 4.55 -14.36
N MET A 178 2.55 5.65 -13.66
CA MET A 178 1.59 6.72 -13.38
C MET A 178 1.03 7.39 -14.65
N PRO A 179 1.82 7.79 -15.66
CA PRO A 179 1.29 8.36 -16.88
C PRO A 179 0.47 7.35 -17.70
N LEU A 180 0.87 6.06 -17.75
CA LEU A 180 0.09 5.01 -18.40
C LEU A 180 -1.27 4.84 -17.72
N PHE A 181 -1.29 4.82 -16.39
CA PHE A 181 -2.53 4.73 -15.62
C PHE A 181 -3.48 5.89 -15.92
N ARG A 182 -2.97 7.13 -15.95
CA ARG A 182 -3.77 8.34 -16.28
C ARG A 182 -4.29 8.29 -17.72
N ARG A 183 -3.48 7.81 -18.67
CA ARG A 183 -3.89 7.69 -20.08
C ARG A 183 -4.98 6.63 -20.22
N ARG A 184 -4.83 5.47 -19.57
CA ARG A 184 -5.84 4.42 -19.56
C ARG A 184 -7.18 4.93 -19.00
N GLN A 185 -7.15 5.68 -17.90
CA GLN A 185 -8.36 6.23 -17.31
C GLN A 185 -9.08 7.19 -18.27
N ARG A 186 -8.35 8.06 -18.95
CA ARG A 186 -8.93 8.98 -19.95
C ARG A 186 -9.58 8.24 -21.13
N LEU A 187 -8.99 7.13 -21.57
CA LEU A 187 -9.59 6.31 -22.63
C LEU A 187 -10.87 5.60 -22.15
N ILE A 188 -10.91 5.10 -20.92
CA ILE A 188 -12.12 4.55 -20.33
C ILE A 188 -13.24 5.60 -20.28
N ASP A 189 -12.91 6.82 -19.84
CA ASP A 189 -13.88 7.91 -19.78
C ASP A 189 -14.38 8.30 -21.18
N SER A 190 -13.50 8.27 -22.20
CA SER A 190 -13.85 8.51 -23.60
C SER A 190 -14.79 7.44 -24.14
N ILE A 191 -14.50 6.16 -23.90
CA ILE A 191 -15.37 5.05 -24.32
C ILE A 191 -16.73 5.12 -23.63
N ASN A 192 -16.76 5.41 -22.35
CA ASN A 192 -18.03 5.58 -21.62
C ASN A 192 -18.87 6.73 -22.17
N ARG A 193 -18.24 7.83 -22.59
CA ARG A 193 -18.90 8.93 -23.25
C ARG A 193 -19.44 8.50 -24.61
N PHE A 194 -18.63 7.85 -25.41
CA PHE A 194 -19.01 7.33 -26.72
C PHE A 194 -20.21 6.40 -26.65
N ILE A 195 -20.21 5.44 -25.69
CA ILE A 195 -21.33 4.53 -25.50
C ILE A 195 -22.62 5.28 -25.13
N ARG A 196 -22.53 6.29 -24.23
CA ARG A 196 -23.72 7.11 -23.89
C ARG A 196 -24.24 7.88 -25.10
N GLU A 197 -23.36 8.49 -25.89
CA GLU A 197 -23.74 9.19 -27.12
C GLU A 197 -24.43 8.23 -28.11
N LYS A 198 -23.83 7.05 -28.34
CA LYS A 198 -24.37 6.00 -29.22
C LYS A 198 -25.76 5.52 -28.75
N LEU A 199 -25.92 5.25 -27.46
CA LEU A 199 -27.22 4.83 -26.90
C LEU A 199 -28.29 5.91 -27.02
N SER A 200 -27.95 7.17 -26.78
CA SER A 200 -28.88 8.29 -26.92
C SER A 200 -29.26 8.55 -28.38
N GLY A 201 -28.31 8.39 -29.31
CA GLY A 201 -28.47 8.64 -30.73
C GLY A 201 -28.83 7.42 -31.57
N ILE A 202 -29.12 6.25 -30.97
CA ILE A 202 -29.27 4.97 -31.70
C ILE A 202 -30.35 5.01 -32.81
N ARG A 203 -31.40 5.77 -32.62
CA ARG A 203 -32.45 5.93 -33.62
C ARG A 203 -31.94 6.67 -34.85
N VAL A 204 -31.13 7.72 -34.64
CA VAL A 204 -30.55 8.50 -35.71
C VAL A 204 -29.51 7.68 -36.46
N ILE A 205 -28.65 6.95 -35.76
CA ILE A 205 -27.64 6.08 -36.35
C ILE A 205 -28.28 5.03 -37.27
N ARG A 206 -29.37 4.41 -36.82
CA ARG A 206 -30.14 3.43 -37.62
C ARG A 206 -30.87 4.09 -38.81
N ALA A 207 -31.48 5.25 -38.61
CA ALA A 207 -32.20 5.96 -39.67
C ALA A 207 -31.29 6.36 -40.84
N PHE A 208 -30.01 6.70 -40.53
CA PHE A 208 -29.01 7.09 -41.54
C PHE A 208 -28.10 5.92 -41.95
N ASN A 209 -28.37 4.68 -41.50
CA ASN A 209 -27.60 3.47 -41.79
C ASN A 209 -26.09 3.63 -41.52
N ARG A 210 -25.72 4.33 -40.43
CA ARG A 210 -24.33 4.61 -40.05
C ARG A 210 -23.77 3.67 -38.98
N THR A 211 -24.36 2.49 -38.81
CA THR A 211 -23.96 1.53 -37.78
C THR A 211 -22.53 1.06 -37.95
N GLU A 212 -22.10 0.73 -39.18
CA GLU A 212 -20.75 0.29 -39.49
C GLU A 212 -19.70 1.34 -39.17
N HIS A 213 -19.94 2.60 -39.53
CA HIS A 213 -19.04 3.71 -39.23
C HIS A 213 -18.84 3.91 -37.70
N GLU A 214 -19.92 3.81 -36.93
CA GLU A 214 -19.85 3.91 -35.47
C GLU A 214 -19.17 2.69 -34.84
N ASP A 215 -19.30 1.52 -35.42
CA ASP A 215 -18.61 0.31 -34.98
C ASP A 215 -17.10 0.38 -35.25
N GLU A 216 -16.68 0.90 -36.41
CA GLU A 216 -15.26 1.16 -36.69
C GLU A 216 -14.66 2.16 -35.71
N ARG A 217 -15.38 3.23 -35.43
CA ARG A 217 -14.98 4.26 -34.46
C ARG A 217 -14.82 3.70 -33.06
N PHE A 218 -15.76 2.86 -32.62
CA PHE A 218 -15.69 2.14 -31.35
C PHE A 218 -14.49 1.20 -31.32
N ASN A 219 -14.31 0.36 -32.34
CA ASN A 219 -13.24 -0.61 -32.43
C ASN A 219 -11.85 0.05 -32.38
N LYS A 220 -11.67 1.21 -32.99
CA LYS A 220 -10.43 1.99 -32.89
C LYS A 220 -10.11 2.40 -31.45
N GLN A 221 -11.08 2.95 -30.73
CA GLN A 221 -10.90 3.33 -29.32
C GLN A 221 -10.71 2.12 -28.40
N ASN A 222 -11.44 1.04 -28.64
CA ASN A 222 -11.35 -0.20 -27.88
C ASN A 222 -9.98 -0.87 -28.07
N THR A 223 -9.47 -0.91 -29.31
CA THR A 223 -8.14 -1.43 -29.61
C THR A 223 -7.03 -0.60 -28.96
N GLU A 224 -7.17 0.75 -28.96
CA GLU A 224 -6.23 1.62 -28.24
C GLU A 224 -6.25 1.34 -26.74
N LEU A 225 -7.44 1.22 -26.11
CA LEU A 225 -7.57 0.90 -24.70
C LEU A 225 -6.98 -0.47 -24.38
N SER A 226 -7.27 -1.49 -25.21
CA SER A 226 -6.76 -2.85 -25.05
C SER A 226 -5.22 -2.88 -25.12
N SER A 227 -4.64 -2.26 -26.15
CA SER A 227 -3.19 -2.19 -26.32
C SER A 227 -2.49 -1.47 -25.18
N LEU A 228 -3.07 -0.37 -24.69
CA LEU A 228 -2.55 0.37 -23.55
C LEU A 228 -2.66 -0.43 -22.25
N THR A 229 -3.77 -1.14 -22.07
CA THR A 229 -3.99 -2.01 -20.91
C THR A 229 -3.00 -3.19 -20.91
N LEU A 230 -2.74 -3.78 -22.06
CA LEU A 230 -1.73 -4.83 -22.21
C LEU A 230 -0.31 -4.31 -21.89
N LYS A 231 0.06 -3.10 -22.36
CA LYS A 231 1.34 -2.47 -22.01
C LYS A 231 1.46 -2.26 -20.50
N PHE A 232 0.41 -1.75 -19.88
CA PHE A 232 0.37 -1.55 -18.43
C PHE A 232 0.50 -2.88 -17.68
N GLN A 233 -0.24 -3.91 -18.08
CA GLN A 233 -0.20 -5.22 -17.42
C GLN A 233 1.13 -5.93 -17.61
N ARG A 234 1.75 -5.86 -18.81
CA ARG A 234 3.10 -6.42 -19.06
C ARG A 234 4.13 -5.74 -18.14
N LEU A 235 4.06 -4.42 -17.98
CA LEU A 235 4.95 -3.72 -17.08
C LEU A 235 4.76 -4.17 -15.62
N MET A 236 3.51 -4.34 -15.18
CA MET A 236 3.21 -4.85 -13.84
C MET A 236 3.65 -6.30 -13.66
N ALA A 237 3.48 -7.14 -14.68
CA ALA A 237 3.88 -8.54 -14.64
C ALA A 237 5.41 -8.72 -14.54
N VAL A 238 6.19 -7.81 -15.11
CA VAL A 238 7.67 -7.84 -15.03
C VAL A 238 8.16 -7.30 -13.69
N LEU A 239 7.42 -6.40 -13.05
CA LEU A 239 7.84 -5.78 -11.79
C LEU A 239 8.07 -6.79 -10.67
N ILE A 240 7.13 -7.72 -10.47
CA ILE A 240 7.22 -8.71 -9.39
C ILE A 240 8.46 -9.63 -9.57
N PRO A 241 8.70 -10.26 -10.73
CA PRO A 241 9.92 -11.04 -10.95
C PRO A 241 11.21 -10.23 -10.77
N VAL A 242 11.26 -8.98 -11.23
CA VAL A 242 12.43 -8.12 -11.04
C VAL A 242 12.69 -7.87 -9.56
N CYS A 243 11.67 -7.56 -8.77
CA CYS A 243 11.82 -7.43 -7.32
C CYS A 243 12.33 -8.73 -6.66
N ILE A 244 11.83 -9.89 -7.09
CA ILE A 244 12.26 -11.20 -6.58
C ILE A 244 13.73 -11.44 -6.92
N VAL A 245 14.16 -11.18 -8.16
CA VAL A 245 15.58 -11.33 -8.57
C VAL A 245 16.49 -10.43 -7.75
N ILE A 246 16.09 -9.20 -7.46
CA ILE A 246 16.87 -8.29 -6.62
C ILE A 246 16.97 -8.81 -5.19
N ILE A 247 15.88 -9.34 -4.63
CA ILE A 247 15.89 -9.96 -3.30
C ILE A 247 16.87 -11.13 -3.28
N ILE A 248 16.78 -12.03 -4.26
CA ILE A 248 17.66 -13.20 -4.35
C ILE A 248 19.12 -12.75 -4.49
N ALA A 249 19.43 -11.82 -5.39
CA ALA A 249 20.79 -11.29 -5.57
C ALA A 249 21.33 -10.63 -4.29
N ALA A 250 20.47 -9.91 -3.56
CA ALA A 250 20.85 -9.32 -2.29
C ALA A 250 21.10 -10.38 -1.20
N LEU A 251 20.31 -11.46 -1.19
CA LEU A 251 20.53 -12.60 -0.29
C LEU A 251 21.82 -13.36 -0.66
N ASP A 252 22.11 -13.58 -1.93
CA ASP A 252 23.35 -14.21 -2.38
C ASP A 252 24.57 -13.39 -1.98
N LEU A 253 24.53 -12.06 -2.17
CA LEU A 253 25.60 -11.16 -1.71
C LEU A 253 25.80 -11.24 -0.20
N LEU A 254 24.71 -11.33 0.55
CA LEU A 254 24.75 -11.47 2.00
C LEU A 254 25.38 -12.79 2.41
N ILE A 255 25.01 -13.90 1.77
CA ILE A 255 25.58 -15.22 2.04
C ILE A 255 27.08 -15.24 1.70
N ILE A 256 27.49 -14.69 0.56
CA ILE A 256 28.89 -14.61 0.17
C ILE A 256 29.71 -13.77 1.17
N PHE A 257 29.16 -12.64 1.63
CA PHE A 257 29.82 -11.80 2.62
C PHE A 257 29.92 -12.49 3.99
N ALA A 258 28.84 -13.17 4.41
CA ALA A 258 28.83 -13.96 5.62
C ALA A 258 29.85 -15.11 5.54
N ALA A 259 29.89 -15.86 4.42
CA ALA A 259 30.81 -16.95 4.21
C ALA A 259 32.28 -16.50 4.28
N LYS A 260 32.61 -15.33 3.68
CA LYS A 260 33.97 -14.75 3.78
C LYS A 260 34.37 -14.35 5.21
N ASN A 261 33.43 -13.97 6.03
CA ASN A 261 33.68 -13.67 7.44
C ASN A 261 33.83 -14.98 8.27
N LEU A 262 33.05 -16.00 7.93
CA LEU A 262 33.12 -17.32 8.57
C LEU A 262 34.40 -18.09 8.19
N ASP A 263 34.91 -17.94 6.96
CA ASP A 263 36.17 -18.59 6.51
C ASP A 263 37.40 -18.12 7.29
N LYS A 264 37.32 -16.98 7.97
CA LYS A 264 38.35 -16.47 8.86
C LYS A 264 38.30 -17.01 10.28
N MET A 265 37.23 -17.78 10.61
CA MET A 265 36.99 -18.33 11.94
C MET A 265 37.47 -19.80 11.98
N ASP A 266 38.26 -20.14 13.00
CA ASP A 266 38.74 -21.51 13.18
C ASP A 266 37.61 -22.41 13.70
N ILE A 267 37.19 -23.40 12.90
CA ILE A 267 36.00 -24.24 13.14
C ILE A 267 36.12 -25.01 14.47
N VAL A 268 37.33 -25.32 14.90
CA VAL A 268 37.60 -26.14 16.10
C VAL A 268 37.56 -25.31 17.38
N THR A 269 38.09 -24.10 17.34
CA THR A 269 38.24 -23.20 18.51
C THR A 269 37.06 -22.24 18.70
N GLN A 270 36.28 -21.95 17.64
CA GLN A 270 35.24 -20.93 17.62
C GLN A 270 33.86 -21.52 17.19
N ARG A 271 33.57 -22.76 17.60
CA ARG A 271 32.31 -23.45 17.20
C ARG A 271 31.05 -22.67 17.63
N GLU A 272 31.04 -22.13 18.83
CA GLU A 272 29.90 -21.35 19.33
C GLU A 272 29.69 -20.08 18.54
N ASP A 273 30.75 -19.36 18.20
CA ASP A 273 30.68 -18.14 17.38
C ASP A 273 30.17 -18.42 15.96
N LEU A 274 30.57 -19.59 15.40
CA LEU A 274 30.12 -20.04 14.09
C LEU A 274 28.61 -20.32 14.09
N LEU A 275 28.08 -21.02 15.09
CA LEU A 275 26.67 -21.34 15.20
C LEU A 275 25.85 -20.08 15.45
N ASN A 276 26.33 -19.17 16.29
CA ASN A 276 25.70 -17.88 16.52
C ASN A 276 25.66 -17.02 15.24
N ALA A 277 26.72 -17.09 14.44
CA ALA A 277 26.74 -16.38 13.14
C ALA A 277 25.68 -16.95 12.16
N ILE A 278 25.46 -18.28 12.16
CA ILE A 278 24.45 -18.94 11.30
C ILE A 278 23.03 -18.56 11.73
N GLY A 279 22.71 -18.60 13.02
CA GLY A 279 21.39 -18.23 13.51
C GLY A 279 21.07 -16.74 13.29
N ASN A 280 22.06 -15.88 13.48
CA ASN A 280 21.92 -14.45 13.20
C ASN A 280 21.76 -14.19 11.70
N LEU A 281 22.47 -14.94 10.84
CA LEU A 281 22.31 -14.84 9.38
C LEU A 281 20.87 -15.19 8.96
N GLN A 282 20.28 -16.24 9.52
CA GLN A 282 18.91 -16.64 9.20
C GLN A 282 17.91 -15.56 9.60
N ALA A 283 18.01 -15.00 10.80
CA ALA A 283 17.13 -13.91 11.23
C ALA A 283 17.30 -12.68 10.31
N PHE A 284 18.55 -12.36 9.95
CA PHE A 284 18.86 -11.25 9.06
C PHE A 284 18.23 -11.41 7.67
N VAL A 285 18.27 -12.61 7.08
CA VAL A 285 17.59 -12.94 5.80
C VAL A 285 16.09 -12.63 5.89
N ILE A 286 15.44 -13.04 6.98
CA ILE A 286 14.00 -12.79 7.17
C ILE A 286 13.72 -11.28 7.31
N TYR A 287 14.54 -10.54 8.09
CA TYR A 287 14.38 -9.09 8.20
C TYR A 287 14.59 -8.39 6.85
N MET A 288 15.54 -8.83 6.04
CA MET A 288 15.75 -8.29 4.70
C MET A 288 14.51 -8.48 3.80
N ILE A 289 13.91 -9.67 3.81
CA ILE A 289 12.67 -9.95 3.09
C ILE A 289 11.54 -9.04 3.60
N MET A 290 11.39 -8.87 4.91
CA MET A 290 10.40 -7.99 5.52
C MET A 290 10.59 -6.52 5.11
N ILE A 291 11.82 -6.03 5.09
CA ILE A 291 12.17 -4.66 4.66
C ILE A 291 11.77 -4.45 3.19
N VAL A 292 12.16 -5.36 2.30
CA VAL A 292 11.83 -5.25 0.87
C VAL A 292 10.31 -5.32 0.65
N PHE A 293 9.62 -6.20 1.37
CA PHE A 293 8.17 -6.29 1.33
C PHE A 293 7.51 -4.99 1.80
N SER A 294 8.04 -4.35 2.85
CA SER A 294 7.54 -3.07 3.35
C SER A 294 7.66 -1.94 2.33
N VAL A 295 8.80 -1.86 1.63
CA VAL A 295 9.00 -0.88 0.55
C VAL A 295 8.05 -1.12 -0.62
N THR A 296 7.85 -2.38 -1.00
CA THR A 296 6.88 -2.76 -2.04
C THR A 296 5.45 -2.38 -1.64
N MET A 297 5.10 -2.60 -0.39
CA MET A 297 3.79 -2.22 0.18
C MET A 297 3.59 -0.71 0.17
N ALA A 298 4.62 0.06 0.55
CA ALA A 298 4.62 1.52 0.45
C ALA A 298 4.45 2.00 -1.00
N ALA A 299 5.16 1.38 -1.96
CA ALA A 299 5.02 1.67 -3.39
C ALA A 299 3.60 1.43 -3.92
N ALA A 300 2.95 0.33 -3.52
CA ALA A 300 1.57 0.04 -3.90
C ALA A 300 0.60 1.14 -3.47
N MET A 301 0.81 1.77 -2.31
CA MET A 301 0.01 2.89 -1.84
C MET A 301 0.06 4.10 -2.78
N PHE A 302 1.22 4.40 -3.38
CA PHE A 302 1.33 5.49 -4.36
C PHE A 302 0.49 5.27 -5.61
N VAL A 303 0.23 4.02 -5.98
CA VAL A 303 -0.67 3.68 -7.10
C VAL A 303 -2.14 3.86 -6.70
N ILE A 304 -2.48 3.62 -5.44
CA ILE A 304 -3.86 3.71 -4.93
C ILE A 304 -4.29 5.16 -4.67
N VAL A 305 -3.40 5.99 -4.14
CA VAL A 305 -3.66 7.42 -3.82
C VAL A 305 -4.22 8.22 -5.01
N PRO A 306 -3.66 8.15 -6.24
CA PRO A 306 -4.22 8.87 -7.38
C PRO A 306 -5.64 8.43 -7.77
N ARG A 307 -6.00 7.15 -7.56
CA ARG A 307 -7.38 6.67 -7.82
C ARG A 307 -8.38 7.47 -7.00
N ALA A 308 -8.11 7.67 -5.73
CA ALA A 308 -8.98 8.46 -4.86
C ALA A 308 -9.00 9.96 -5.23
N ARG A 309 -7.94 10.52 -5.86
CA ARG A 309 -7.91 11.91 -6.36
C ARG A 309 -8.71 12.10 -7.64
N ILE A 310 -8.73 11.12 -8.54
CA ILE A 310 -9.43 11.20 -9.84
C ILE A 310 -10.95 11.18 -9.64
N PHE A 311 -11.44 10.51 -8.61
CA PHE A 311 -12.88 10.46 -8.27
C PHE A 311 -13.41 11.74 -7.61
N ILE A 312 -12.59 12.79 -7.43
CA ILE A 312 -13.04 14.10 -6.93
C ILE A 312 -12.77 15.19 -7.98
N PRO A 313 -13.44 15.22 -9.15
CA PRO A 313 -13.32 16.30 -10.09
C PRO A 313 -14.23 17.46 -9.69
N PHE A 314 -13.92 18.16 -8.59
CA PHE A 314 -14.70 19.32 -8.17
C PHE A 314 -13.88 20.48 -7.65
N SER A 315 -12.73 20.75 -8.27
CA SER A 315 -12.04 22.01 -7.98
C SER A 315 -12.21 23.07 -9.09
N GLY A 316 -12.99 22.78 -10.13
CA GLY A 316 -13.04 23.59 -11.35
C GLY A 316 -14.28 24.48 -11.55
N THR A 317 -15.35 24.34 -10.79
CA THR A 317 -16.53 25.19 -10.94
C THR A 317 -16.89 25.86 -9.63
N LYS A 318 -16.49 27.13 -9.56
CA LYS A 318 -16.97 28.20 -8.67
C LYS A 318 -17.59 27.81 -7.32
N ARG A 319 -16.74 27.96 -6.30
CA ARG A 319 -16.99 28.59 -4.99
C ARG A 319 -18.11 28.16 -4.05
N SER A 320 -19.07 27.30 -4.35
CA SER A 320 -20.20 27.16 -3.41
C SER A 320 -20.55 25.76 -2.90
N LEU A 321 -20.14 24.66 -3.55
CA LEU A 321 -20.71 23.36 -3.22
C LEU A 321 -20.00 22.54 -2.12
N LEU A 322 -18.83 22.96 -1.66
CA LEU A 322 -18.13 22.38 -0.51
C LEU A 322 -17.16 23.40 0.11
N ALA A 323 -17.66 24.56 0.48
CA ALA A 323 -16.94 25.48 1.38
C ALA A 323 -16.93 24.88 2.80
N LEU A 324 -16.08 23.89 3.04
CA LEU A 324 -15.67 23.51 4.38
C LEU A 324 -14.65 24.54 4.89
N PRO A 325 -14.65 24.85 6.20
CA PRO A 325 -13.89 25.97 6.74
C PRO A 325 -12.40 25.88 6.43
N ALA A 326 -11.81 27.06 6.16
CA ALA A 326 -10.47 27.27 5.62
C ALA A 326 -9.28 26.75 6.46
N ASN A 327 -9.49 26.31 7.70
CA ASN A 327 -8.41 25.94 8.64
C ASN A 327 -7.81 24.54 8.42
N ILE A 328 -8.25 23.79 7.40
CA ILE A 328 -7.79 22.41 7.18
C ILE A 328 -6.79 22.33 6.02
N THR A 329 -6.65 23.37 5.20
CA THR A 329 -5.71 23.39 4.06
C THR A 329 -4.24 23.30 4.50
N ALA A 330 -3.89 23.94 5.60
CA ALA A 330 -2.51 23.95 6.13
C ALA A 330 -2.08 22.58 6.74
N LEU A 331 -3.03 21.81 7.30
CA LEU A 331 -2.76 20.46 7.84
C LEU A 331 -2.55 19.39 6.76
N ILE A 332 -2.86 19.72 5.56
CA ILE A 332 -2.87 18.88 4.35
C ILE A 332 -1.57 18.95 3.60
N ASP A 333 -1.04 20.15 3.46
CA ASP A 333 0.28 20.37 2.92
C ASP A 333 1.33 19.79 3.87
N ALA A 334 1.11 19.87 5.19
CA ALA A 334 1.95 19.23 6.19
C ALA A 334 1.88 17.69 6.15
N ALA A 335 0.71 17.08 5.94
CA ALA A 335 0.59 15.62 5.87
C ALA A 335 1.07 15.04 4.53
N SER A 336 0.90 15.77 3.42
CA SER A 336 1.49 15.39 2.13
C SER A 336 3.02 15.58 2.14
N SER A 337 3.52 16.60 2.82
CA SER A 337 4.95 16.82 3.04
C SER A 337 5.54 15.76 3.97
N LEU A 338 4.83 15.35 5.03
CA LEU A 338 5.26 14.25 5.91
C LEU A 338 5.25 12.90 5.20
N THR A 339 4.30 12.62 4.31
CA THR A 339 4.29 11.38 3.53
C THR A 339 5.41 11.36 2.48
N VAL A 340 5.78 12.51 1.93
CA VAL A 340 6.93 12.66 1.02
C VAL A 340 8.25 12.62 1.79
N ILE A 341 8.30 13.16 3.01
CA ILE A 341 9.51 13.15 3.88
C ILE A 341 9.75 11.75 4.46
N TYR A 342 8.70 10.94 4.75
CA TYR A 342 8.86 9.58 5.26
C TYR A 342 9.16 8.53 4.19
N ILE A 343 9.04 8.85 2.90
CA ILE A 343 9.26 7.89 1.81
C ILE A 343 10.40 8.34 0.89
N CYS A 344 10.93 9.53 1.09
CA CYS A 344 12.16 10.03 0.50
C CYS A 344 13.07 10.54 1.63
N PRO A 345 13.82 9.69 2.33
CA PRO A 345 15.06 10.16 2.94
C PRO A 345 16.03 10.37 1.77
N LEU A 346 16.37 11.64 1.46
CA LEU A 346 17.52 12.11 0.65
C LEU A 346 17.89 11.27 -0.57
#